data_594b572c79c6f8aa76e0f9bc1ba8fd21
#
_entry.id   594b572c79c6f8aa76e0f9bc1ba8fd21
#
_cell.length_a   1.000
_cell.length_b   1.000
_cell.length_c   1.000
_cell.angle_alpha   90.00
_cell.angle_beta   90.00
_cell.angle_gamma   90.00
#
_symmetry.space_group_name_H-M   'P 1'
#
loop_
_entity.id
_entity.type
_entity.pdbx_description
1 polymer ?
#
loop_
_entity_poly.entity_id
_entity_poly.type
_entity_poly.pdbx_seq_one_letter_code
_entity_poly.pdbx_strand_id
1 'polypeptide(L)'
;MDISSVIDSLHPLEIKVLMTLGARQPAVALKSEELAIAAELEPSQLSMAVEWLLAKALIEIQSEIITPVVSLTTIGEEYYQTASPIERILAAARDAAGTGKRLTIGDLQAQPGLDPSDVSKAVGRLKKEGVLLIIQGGCIETTGRSSPTAEALRPLLEEVHGSSRELTSLSPERQQLIQDYSVKRGNAKEPFRVDERVTRSFVLSPSGTMAVEQLTNQGLVEEVSQLSPELLKDGSWRQKRFRKYTISLRAPRVG
;
A
#
# COMPACT_ATOMS: atom_id res chain seq x y z
N MET A 1 24.44 -26.09 -10.91
CA MET A 1 25.16 -25.00 -10.19
C MET A 1 25.84 -25.60 -8.99
N ASP A 2 27.10 -25.26 -8.77
CA ASP A 2 27.79 -25.67 -7.54
C ASP A 2 27.23 -24.85 -6.37
N ILE A 3 26.54 -25.54 -5.44
CA ILE A 3 25.87 -24.91 -4.32
C ILE A 3 26.86 -24.18 -3.39
N SER A 4 28.09 -24.68 -3.28
CA SER A 4 29.14 -24.05 -2.48
C SER A 4 29.51 -22.65 -2.99
N SER A 5 29.62 -22.48 -4.31
CA SER A 5 29.90 -21.17 -4.92
C SER A 5 28.74 -20.18 -4.75
N VAL A 6 27.51 -20.69 -4.73
CA VAL A 6 26.32 -19.85 -4.49
C VAL A 6 26.32 -19.36 -3.04
N ILE A 7 26.61 -20.26 -2.09
CA ILE A 7 26.66 -19.91 -0.65
C ILE A 7 27.73 -18.84 -0.38
N ASP A 8 28.91 -18.99 -1.00
CA ASP A 8 30.00 -18.01 -0.83
C ASP A 8 29.63 -16.60 -1.39
N SER A 9 28.64 -16.53 -2.27
CA SER A 9 28.12 -15.28 -2.88
C SER A 9 26.92 -14.67 -2.14
N LEU A 10 26.45 -15.30 -1.06
CA LEU A 10 25.26 -14.81 -0.34
C LEU A 10 25.57 -13.54 0.45
N HIS A 11 24.67 -12.60 0.35
CA HIS A 11 24.67 -11.41 1.19
C HIS A 11 24.14 -11.74 2.60
N PRO A 12 24.56 -11.07 3.67
CA PRO A 12 24.03 -11.31 5.03
C PRO A 12 22.52 -11.28 5.16
N LEU A 13 21.85 -10.40 4.39
CA LEU A 13 20.38 -10.33 4.35
C LEU A 13 19.76 -11.60 3.76
N GLU A 14 20.36 -12.16 2.71
CA GLU A 14 19.92 -13.42 2.10
C GLU A 14 20.07 -14.59 3.08
N ILE A 15 21.18 -14.63 3.80
CA ILE A 15 21.43 -15.66 4.84
C ILE A 15 20.38 -15.58 5.93
N LYS A 16 20.05 -14.38 6.42
CA LYS A 16 18.99 -14.19 7.43
C LYS A 16 17.65 -14.74 6.94
N VAL A 17 17.24 -14.43 5.71
CA VAL A 17 15.99 -14.93 5.13
C VAL A 17 15.99 -16.44 4.97
N LEU A 18 17.08 -17.03 4.44
CA LEU A 18 17.20 -18.47 4.28
C LEU A 18 17.14 -19.20 5.63
N MET A 19 17.88 -18.72 6.62
CA MET A 19 17.89 -19.33 7.96
C MET A 19 16.53 -19.21 8.64
N THR A 20 15.83 -18.11 8.47
CA THR A 20 14.47 -17.90 8.99
C THR A 20 13.48 -18.88 8.38
N LEU A 21 13.53 -19.10 7.06
CA LEU A 21 12.70 -20.09 6.38
C LEU A 21 13.09 -21.51 6.78
N GLY A 22 14.39 -21.80 6.93
CA GLY A 22 14.90 -23.12 7.31
C GLY A 22 14.61 -23.53 8.76
N ALA A 23 14.49 -22.56 9.66
CA ALA A 23 14.19 -22.83 11.07
C ALA A 23 12.76 -23.34 11.31
N ARG A 24 11.88 -23.23 10.32
CA ARG A 24 10.49 -23.69 10.41
C ARG A 24 10.32 -25.06 9.78
N GLN A 25 10.12 -26.08 10.63
CA GLN A 25 9.75 -27.44 10.20
C GLN A 25 8.35 -27.77 10.71
N PRO A 26 7.44 -28.34 9.84
CA PRO A 26 7.62 -28.57 8.41
C PRO A 26 7.73 -27.27 7.60
N ALA A 27 8.28 -27.35 6.39
CA ALA A 27 8.50 -26.19 5.51
C ALA A 27 7.17 -25.44 5.26
N VAL A 28 6.89 -24.43 6.07
CA VAL A 28 5.69 -23.60 5.98
C VAL A 28 6.07 -22.31 5.25
N ALA A 29 5.29 -21.99 4.20
CA ALA A 29 5.48 -20.72 3.52
C ALA A 29 5.17 -19.55 4.45
N LEU A 30 6.02 -18.55 4.42
CA LEU A 30 5.84 -17.30 5.14
C LEU A 30 5.42 -16.18 4.20
N LYS A 31 4.43 -15.41 4.60
CA LYS A 31 4.10 -14.16 3.92
C LYS A 31 5.22 -13.14 4.08
N SER A 32 5.34 -12.22 3.13
CA SER A 32 6.36 -11.17 3.17
C SER A 32 6.43 -10.44 4.51
N GLU A 33 5.29 -10.07 5.09
CA GLU A 33 5.24 -9.36 6.38
C GLU A 33 5.73 -10.24 7.55
N GLU A 34 5.30 -11.49 7.59
CA GLU A 34 5.71 -12.46 8.62
C GLU A 34 7.23 -12.77 8.52
N LEU A 35 7.73 -12.85 7.27
CA LEU A 35 9.13 -13.11 7.00
C LEU A 35 10.01 -11.92 7.38
N ALA A 36 9.55 -10.67 7.14
CA ALA A 36 10.24 -9.46 7.55
C ALA A 36 10.42 -9.41 9.07
N ILE A 37 9.34 -9.66 9.81
CA ILE A 37 9.35 -9.68 11.28
C ILE A 37 10.27 -10.80 11.81
N ALA A 38 10.11 -12.01 11.27
CA ALA A 38 10.86 -13.18 11.74
C ALA A 38 12.37 -13.11 11.40
N ALA A 39 12.74 -12.45 10.30
CA ALA A 39 14.13 -12.24 9.91
C ALA A 39 14.72 -10.93 10.49
N GLU A 40 13.92 -10.14 11.22
CA GLU A 40 14.32 -8.83 11.76
C GLU A 40 14.90 -7.91 10.67
N LEU A 41 14.16 -7.78 9.57
CA LEU A 41 14.52 -6.97 8.41
C LEU A 41 13.45 -5.90 8.14
N GLU A 42 13.90 -4.74 7.73
CA GLU A 42 13.02 -3.72 7.16
C GLU A 42 12.40 -4.21 5.85
N PRO A 43 11.16 -3.78 5.50
CA PRO A 43 10.48 -4.22 4.28
C PRO A 43 11.31 -4.05 2.99
N SER A 44 12.08 -2.98 2.88
CA SER A 44 12.97 -2.70 1.75
C SER A 44 14.14 -3.70 1.68
N GLN A 45 14.71 -4.04 2.84
CA GLN A 45 15.81 -5.02 2.94
C GLN A 45 15.31 -6.42 2.60
N LEU A 46 14.12 -6.79 3.09
CA LEU A 46 13.50 -8.06 2.74
C LEU A 46 13.24 -8.15 1.25
N SER A 47 12.67 -7.11 0.63
CA SER A 47 12.38 -7.09 -0.80
C SER A 47 13.64 -7.38 -1.64
N MET A 48 14.76 -6.71 -1.33
CA MET A 48 16.03 -6.95 -2.00
C MET A 48 16.54 -8.39 -1.80
N ALA A 49 16.52 -8.88 -0.54
CA ALA A 49 17.01 -10.22 -0.23
C ALA A 49 16.18 -11.30 -0.95
N VAL A 50 14.86 -11.15 -0.97
CA VAL A 50 13.94 -12.05 -1.65
C VAL A 50 14.19 -12.07 -3.16
N GLU A 51 14.35 -10.91 -3.80
CA GLU A 51 14.63 -10.83 -5.24
C GLU A 51 15.96 -11.54 -5.60
N TRP A 52 17.00 -11.35 -4.80
CA TRP A 52 18.29 -12.02 -5.01
C TRP A 52 18.16 -13.54 -4.80
N LEU A 53 17.44 -13.99 -3.78
CA LEU A 53 17.23 -15.41 -3.52
C LEU A 53 16.37 -16.10 -4.58
N LEU A 54 15.37 -15.41 -5.13
CA LEU A 54 14.58 -15.88 -6.28
C LEU A 54 15.47 -16.00 -7.52
N ALA A 55 16.32 -15.00 -7.79
CA ALA A 55 17.26 -15.03 -8.91
C ALA A 55 18.27 -16.17 -8.80
N LYS A 56 18.66 -16.56 -7.57
CA LYS A 56 19.54 -17.70 -7.30
C LYS A 56 18.80 -19.04 -7.19
N ALA A 57 17.46 -19.04 -7.36
CA ALA A 57 16.59 -20.21 -7.22
C ALA A 57 16.72 -20.92 -5.89
N LEU A 58 16.98 -20.18 -4.79
CA LEU A 58 17.06 -20.71 -3.43
C LEU A 58 15.72 -20.66 -2.69
N ILE A 59 14.82 -19.81 -3.13
CA ILE A 59 13.44 -19.75 -2.65
C ILE A 59 12.47 -19.76 -3.82
N GLU A 60 11.22 -20.09 -3.55
CA GLU A 60 10.13 -20.09 -4.51
C GLU A 60 8.93 -19.32 -3.97
N ILE A 61 8.16 -18.71 -4.87
CA ILE A 61 6.87 -18.10 -4.54
C ILE A 61 5.84 -19.23 -4.50
N GLN A 62 5.36 -19.56 -3.31
CA GLN A 62 4.33 -20.58 -3.16
C GLN A 62 2.93 -20.05 -3.48
N SER A 63 2.64 -18.80 -3.11
CA SER A 63 1.39 -18.13 -3.44
C SER A 63 1.59 -16.64 -3.67
N GLU A 64 0.81 -16.11 -4.58
CA GLU A 64 0.68 -14.68 -4.81
C GLU A 64 -0.81 -14.32 -4.76
N ILE A 65 -1.17 -13.44 -3.82
CA ILE A 65 -2.54 -12.99 -3.62
C ILE A 65 -2.58 -11.50 -3.93
N ILE A 66 -3.41 -11.14 -4.90
CA ILE A 66 -3.67 -9.75 -5.25
C ILE A 66 -4.96 -9.33 -4.56
N THR A 67 -4.86 -8.38 -3.65
CA THR A 67 -6.00 -7.85 -2.89
C THR A 67 -6.23 -6.40 -3.26
N PRO A 68 -7.43 -6.03 -3.78
CA PRO A 68 -7.76 -4.65 -4.01
C PRO A 68 -7.92 -3.92 -2.68
N VAL A 69 -7.20 -2.81 -2.52
CA VAL A 69 -7.26 -1.94 -1.33
C VAL A 69 -7.70 -0.55 -1.73
N VAL A 70 -8.55 0.04 -0.91
CA VAL A 70 -9.03 1.41 -1.07
C VAL A 70 -8.31 2.34 -0.10
N SER A 71 -7.96 3.52 -0.58
CA SER A 71 -7.40 4.62 0.21
C SER A 71 -8.06 5.94 -0.19
N LEU A 72 -7.97 6.96 0.66
CA LEU A 72 -8.37 8.32 0.30
C LEU A 72 -7.30 8.96 -0.59
N THR A 73 -7.77 9.76 -1.54
CA THR A 73 -6.94 10.72 -2.26
C THR A 73 -6.82 12.01 -1.46
N THR A 74 -6.01 12.96 -1.90
CA THR A 74 -5.96 14.32 -1.31
C THR A 74 -7.35 14.97 -1.27
N ILE A 75 -8.17 14.75 -2.29
CA ILE A 75 -9.55 15.24 -2.35
C ILE A 75 -10.44 14.50 -1.34
N GLY A 76 -10.24 13.19 -1.19
CA GLY A 76 -10.95 12.41 -0.17
C GLY A 76 -10.65 12.90 1.24
N GLU A 77 -9.40 13.22 1.53
CA GLU A 77 -9.00 13.82 2.80
C GLU A 77 -9.64 15.21 3.01
N GLU A 78 -9.72 16.03 1.97
CA GLU A 78 -10.42 17.31 2.02
C GLU A 78 -11.92 17.13 2.32
N TYR A 79 -12.58 16.19 1.64
CA TYR A 79 -14.00 15.89 1.89
C TYR A 79 -14.25 15.34 3.29
N TYR A 80 -13.31 14.57 3.83
CA TYR A 80 -13.36 14.11 5.21
C TYR A 80 -13.28 15.29 6.19
N GLN A 81 -12.36 16.22 5.98
CA GLN A 81 -12.12 17.36 6.89
C GLN A 81 -13.22 18.42 6.79
N THR A 82 -13.80 18.63 5.63
CA THR A 82 -14.78 19.69 5.39
C THR A 82 -16.16 19.12 5.14
N ALA A 83 -16.54 18.98 3.88
CA ALA A 83 -17.75 18.32 3.41
C ALA A 83 -17.61 18.00 1.93
N SER A 84 -18.20 16.90 1.47
CA SER A 84 -18.26 16.53 0.07
C SER A 84 -19.16 17.51 -0.72
N PRO A 85 -18.99 17.62 -2.04
CA PRO A 85 -19.87 18.44 -2.88
C PRO A 85 -21.36 18.12 -2.72
N ILE A 86 -21.72 16.84 -2.52
CA ILE A 86 -23.09 16.40 -2.28
C ILE A 86 -23.63 17.00 -0.98
N GLU A 87 -22.88 16.91 0.12
CA GLU A 87 -23.27 17.46 1.42
C GLU A 87 -23.42 18.97 1.35
N ARG A 88 -22.47 19.68 0.71
CA ARG A 88 -22.50 21.14 0.55
C ARG A 88 -23.70 21.60 -0.26
N ILE A 89 -24.02 20.92 -1.36
CA ILE A 89 -25.17 21.24 -2.20
C ILE A 89 -26.49 21.00 -1.44
N LEU A 90 -26.57 19.91 -0.67
CA LEU A 90 -27.74 19.64 0.18
C LEU A 90 -27.93 20.69 1.26
N ALA A 91 -26.86 21.13 1.89
CA ALA A 91 -26.89 22.19 2.89
C ALA A 91 -27.39 23.51 2.24
N ALA A 92 -26.81 23.92 1.11
CA ALA A 92 -27.22 25.12 0.39
C ALA A 92 -28.68 25.07 -0.07
N ALA A 93 -29.16 23.90 -0.54
CA ALA A 93 -30.54 23.74 -0.95
C ALA A 93 -31.54 23.81 0.24
N ARG A 94 -31.16 23.27 1.39
CA ARG A 94 -31.96 23.36 2.63
C ARG A 94 -32.02 24.79 3.17
N ASP A 95 -30.88 25.49 3.17
CA ASP A 95 -30.79 26.90 3.59
C ASP A 95 -31.64 27.80 2.68
N ALA A 96 -31.57 27.59 1.36
CA ALA A 96 -32.38 28.32 0.40
C ALA A 96 -33.89 28.09 0.64
N ALA A 97 -34.30 26.85 0.88
CA ALA A 97 -35.70 26.51 1.20
C ALA A 97 -36.15 27.16 2.51
N GLY A 98 -35.30 27.15 3.56
CA GLY A 98 -35.61 27.77 4.87
C GLY A 98 -35.70 29.31 4.82
N THR A 99 -34.96 29.95 3.88
CA THR A 99 -34.93 31.40 3.74
C THR A 99 -35.83 31.92 2.60
N GLY A 100 -36.49 31.04 1.86
CA GLY A 100 -37.33 31.40 0.70
C GLY A 100 -36.51 31.97 -0.48
N LYS A 101 -35.17 31.79 -0.48
CA LYS A 101 -34.33 32.27 -1.58
C LYS A 101 -34.33 31.27 -2.73
N ARG A 102 -34.27 31.80 -3.94
CA ARG A 102 -34.07 30.97 -5.13
C ARG A 102 -32.59 30.59 -5.23
N LEU A 103 -32.31 29.29 -5.34
CA LEU A 103 -30.97 28.76 -5.58
C LEU A 103 -30.91 28.18 -6.98
N THR A 104 -29.91 28.61 -7.75
CA THR A 104 -29.69 28.13 -9.12
C THR A 104 -28.42 27.28 -9.18
N ILE A 105 -28.28 26.48 -10.26
CA ILE A 105 -27.05 25.73 -10.52
C ILE A 105 -25.85 26.69 -10.65
N GLY A 106 -26.08 27.88 -11.27
CA GLY A 106 -25.04 28.91 -11.36
C GLY A 106 -24.55 29.42 -10.01
N ASP A 107 -25.48 29.63 -9.07
CA ASP A 107 -25.11 30.04 -7.72
C ASP A 107 -24.24 28.99 -7.00
N LEU A 108 -24.53 27.69 -7.20
CA LEU A 108 -23.73 26.61 -6.68
C LEU A 108 -22.33 26.54 -7.30
N GLN A 109 -22.24 26.75 -8.61
CA GLN A 109 -20.97 26.79 -9.35
C GLN A 109 -20.11 28.01 -8.99
N ALA A 110 -20.72 29.09 -8.51
CA ALA A 110 -20.03 30.28 -8.04
C ALA A 110 -19.55 30.15 -6.59
N GLN A 111 -19.93 29.10 -5.86
CA GLN A 111 -19.48 28.92 -4.49
C GLN A 111 -17.98 28.57 -4.42
N PRO A 112 -17.21 29.21 -3.54
CA PRO A 112 -15.79 28.92 -3.38
C PRO A 112 -15.56 27.46 -2.99
N GLY A 113 -14.62 26.79 -3.65
CA GLY A 113 -14.24 25.41 -3.37
C GLY A 113 -15.23 24.36 -3.90
N LEU A 114 -16.14 24.72 -4.80
CA LEU A 114 -16.91 23.78 -5.61
C LEU A 114 -16.50 23.89 -7.08
N ASP A 115 -15.99 22.81 -7.64
CA ASP A 115 -15.69 22.76 -9.07
C ASP A 115 -17.01 22.60 -9.86
N PRO A 116 -17.23 23.30 -10.97
CA PRO A 116 -18.45 23.18 -11.79
C PRO A 116 -18.76 21.74 -12.23
N SER A 117 -17.72 20.90 -12.45
CA SER A 117 -17.90 19.49 -12.81
C SER A 117 -18.47 18.69 -11.64
N ASP A 118 -17.99 18.96 -10.42
CA ASP A 118 -18.45 18.29 -9.21
C ASP A 118 -19.87 18.70 -8.84
N VAL A 119 -20.21 19.99 -9.04
CA VAL A 119 -21.59 20.48 -8.89
C VAL A 119 -22.52 19.75 -9.85
N SER A 120 -22.15 19.65 -11.12
CA SER A 120 -22.98 18.97 -12.13
C SER A 120 -23.18 17.50 -11.81
N LYS A 121 -22.13 16.79 -11.37
CA LYS A 121 -22.17 15.39 -10.97
C LYS A 121 -23.05 15.19 -9.73
N ALA A 122 -22.86 16.02 -8.71
CA ALA A 122 -23.60 15.92 -7.45
C ALA A 122 -25.10 16.27 -7.61
N VAL A 123 -25.42 17.34 -8.35
CA VAL A 123 -26.81 17.72 -8.69
C VAL A 123 -27.49 16.59 -9.48
N GLY A 124 -26.79 16.03 -10.49
CA GLY A 124 -27.30 14.90 -11.25
C GLY A 124 -27.61 13.67 -10.38
N ARG A 125 -26.75 13.35 -9.43
CA ARG A 125 -26.95 12.27 -8.48
C ARG A 125 -28.15 12.53 -7.56
N LEU A 126 -28.20 13.69 -6.92
CA LEU A 126 -29.29 14.09 -6.02
C LEU A 126 -30.64 14.16 -6.72
N LYS A 127 -30.68 14.59 -8.00
CA LYS A 127 -31.86 14.52 -8.84
C LYS A 127 -32.31 13.09 -9.09
N LYS A 128 -31.39 12.19 -9.41
CA LYS A 128 -31.68 10.76 -9.61
C LYS A 128 -32.22 10.09 -8.35
N GLU A 129 -31.77 10.51 -7.20
CA GLU A 129 -32.24 10.06 -5.89
C GLU A 129 -33.62 10.68 -5.49
N GLY A 130 -34.12 11.62 -6.26
CA GLY A 130 -35.34 12.33 -5.96
C GLY A 130 -35.25 13.27 -4.76
N VAL A 131 -34.05 13.69 -4.39
CA VAL A 131 -33.75 14.62 -3.28
C VAL A 131 -33.84 16.06 -3.73
N LEU A 132 -33.43 16.32 -4.98
CA LEU A 132 -33.49 17.63 -5.62
C LEU A 132 -34.38 17.60 -6.87
N LEU A 133 -35.10 18.68 -7.07
CA LEU A 133 -35.84 18.97 -8.30
C LEU A 133 -35.21 20.17 -9.00
N ILE A 134 -35.11 20.10 -10.32
CA ILE A 134 -34.70 21.25 -11.16
C ILE A 134 -35.96 21.78 -11.83
N ILE A 135 -36.33 23.00 -11.48
CA ILE A 135 -37.48 23.69 -12.02
C ILE A 135 -37.08 24.72 -13.07
N GLN A 136 -38.09 25.42 -13.67
CA GLN A 136 -37.87 26.40 -14.70
C GLN A 136 -36.81 27.46 -14.29
N GLY A 137 -35.90 27.78 -15.21
CA GLY A 137 -34.83 28.73 -14.96
C GLY A 137 -33.59 28.16 -14.26
N GLY A 138 -33.48 26.81 -14.17
CA GLY A 138 -32.34 26.15 -13.53
C GLY A 138 -32.34 26.28 -11.99
N CYS A 139 -33.48 26.66 -11.42
CA CYS A 139 -33.63 26.69 -9.96
C CYS A 139 -33.72 25.29 -9.37
N ILE A 140 -33.15 25.16 -8.18
CA ILE A 140 -33.06 23.90 -7.43
C ILE A 140 -34.01 23.99 -6.24
N GLU A 141 -34.82 22.94 -6.06
CA GLU A 141 -35.68 22.76 -4.90
C GLU A 141 -35.38 21.45 -4.22
N THR A 142 -35.34 21.46 -2.90
CA THR A 142 -35.22 20.24 -2.11
C THR A 142 -36.59 19.62 -1.86
N THR A 143 -36.67 18.29 -1.98
CA THR A 143 -37.89 17.53 -1.64
C THR A 143 -38.01 17.22 -0.12
N GLY A 144 -37.00 17.60 0.68
CA GLY A 144 -36.91 17.27 2.09
C GLY A 144 -36.47 15.83 2.38
N ARG A 145 -36.25 15.02 1.35
CA ARG A 145 -35.74 13.65 1.52
C ARG A 145 -34.26 13.64 1.84
N SER A 146 -33.78 12.58 2.53
CA SER A 146 -32.37 12.34 2.72
C SER A 146 -31.74 11.76 1.44
N SER A 147 -30.43 11.94 1.28
CA SER A 147 -29.68 11.36 0.18
C SER A 147 -28.94 10.09 0.66
N PRO A 148 -29.32 8.92 0.14
CA PRO A 148 -28.62 7.68 0.47
C PRO A 148 -27.13 7.74 0.16
N THR A 149 -26.75 8.45 -0.92
CA THR A 149 -25.33 8.63 -1.26
C THR A 149 -24.61 9.50 -0.22
N ALA A 150 -25.19 10.62 0.22
CA ALA A 150 -24.57 11.48 1.24
C ALA A 150 -24.44 10.75 2.58
N GLU A 151 -25.49 10.01 2.99
CA GLU A 151 -25.49 9.22 4.22
C GLU A 151 -24.49 8.08 4.22
N ALA A 152 -24.23 7.46 3.06
CA ALA A 152 -23.25 6.38 2.92
C ALA A 152 -21.81 6.88 2.72
N LEU A 153 -21.63 8.03 2.06
CA LEU A 153 -20.31 8.56 1.71
C LEU A 153 -19.54 9.01 2.96
N ARG A 154 -20.20 9.71 3.88
CA ARG A 154 -19.54 10.25 5.08
C ARG A 154 -18.93 9.16 5.98
N PRO A 155 -19.70 8.13 6.41
CA PRO A 155 -19.12 7.02 7.18
C PRO A 155 -18.03 6.26 6.43
N LEU A 156 -18.11 6.20 5.09
CA LEU A 156 -17.11 5.53 4.27
C LEU A 156 -15.79 6.32 4.22
N LEU A 157 -15.85 7.65 4.12
CA LEU A 157 -14.67 8.52 4.25
C LEU A 157 -14.02 8.35 5.63
N GLU A 158 -14.82 8.28 6.70
CA GLU A 158 -14.33 8.06 8.06
C GLU A 158 -13.66 6.69 8.22
N GLU A 159 -14.23 5.63 7.63
CA GLU A 159 -13.69 4.27 7.72
C GLU A 159 -12.36 4.10 6.97
N VAL A 160 -12.17 4.82 5.86
CA VAL A 160 -10.98 4.73 5.01
C VAL A 160 -9.92 5.76 5.42
N HIS A 161 -10.29 6.78 6.21
CA HIS A 161 -9.36 7.80 6.69
C HIS A 161 -8.21 7.20 7.51
N GLY A 162 -6.97 7.63 7.23
CA GLY A 162 -5.77 7.25 7.97
C GLY A 162 -5.22 5.86 7.70
N SER A 163 -5.96 4.97 7.01
CA SER A 163 -5.45 3.64 6.65
C SER A 163 -6.16 3.06 5.42
N SER A 164 -5.41 2.34 4.58
CA SER A 164 -6.02 1.60 3.48
C SER A 164 -6.85 0.41 4.00
N ARG A 165 -7.98 0.15 3.34
CA ARG A 165 -8.88 -0.98 3.64
C ARG A 165 -8.96 -1.95 2.47
N GLU A 166 -9.14 -3.22 2.75
CA GLU A 166 -9.44 -4.19 1.70
C GLU A 166 -10.83 -3.94 1.15
N LEU A 167 -10.94 -3.75 -0.17
CA LEU A 167 -12.21 -3.48 -0.83
C LEU A 167 -13.22 -4.61 -0.61
N THR A 168 -12.73 -5.85 -0.58
CA THR A 168 -13.55 -7.06 -0.38
C THR A 168 -14.11 -7.19 1.04
N SER A 169 -13.55 -6.48 2.02
CA SER A 169 -14.06 -6.47 3.41
C SER A 169 -15.28 -5.55 3.60
N LEU A 170 -15.56 -4.70 2.62
CA LEU A 170 -16.68 -3.76 2.65
C LEU A 170 -17.96 -4.39 2.09
N SER A 171 -19.13 -3.85 2.50
CA SER A 171 -20.41 -4.31 1.94
C SER A 171 -20.51 -4.02 0.43
N PRO A 172 -21.32 -4.79 -0.34
CA PRO A 172 -21.47 -4.59 -1.78
C PRO A 172 -21.89 -3.16 -2.16
N GLU A 173 -22.76 -2.53 -1.36
CA GLU A 173 -23.21 -1.15 -1.59
C GLU A 173 -22.06 -0.17 -1.44
N ARG A 174 -21.18 -0.36 -0.43
CA ARG A 174 -19.99 0.46 -0.23
C ARG A 174 -18.95 0.25 -1.33
N GLN A 175 -18.75 -0.99 -1.77
CA GLN A 175 -17.88 -1.30 -2.89
C GLN A 175 -18.35 -0.59 -4.17
N GLN A 176 -19.66 -0.59 -4.44
CA GLN A 176 -20.23 0.12 -5.59
C GLN A 176 -20.03 1.63 -5.46
N LEU A 177 -20.24 2.20 -4.27
CA LEU A 177 -20.01 3.61 -4.02
C LEU A 177 -18.55 4.01 -4.24
N ILE A 178 -17.61 3.18 -3.76
CA ILE A 178 -16.18 3.38 -4.03
C ILE A 178 -15.90 3.36 -5.53
N GLN A 179 -16.45 2.40 -6.29
CA GLN A 179 -16.26 2.33 -7.73
C GLN A 179 -16.82 3.56 -8.46
N ASP A 180 -17.96 4.10 -8.00
CA ASP A 180 -18.57 5.31 -8.56
C ASP A 180 -17.74 6.57 -8.30
N TYR A 181 -17.01 6.61 -7.16
CA TYR A 181 -16.22 7.74 -6.67
C TYR A 181 -14.71 7.48 -6.63
N SER A 182 -14.23 6.48 -7.38
CA SER A 182 -12.80 6.19 -7.51
C SER A 182 -12.17 6.87 -8.71
N VAL A 183 -10.88 7.20 -8.55
CA VAL A 183 -10.02 7.69 -9.63
C VAL A 183 -10.02 6.70 -10.79
N LYS A 184 -10.51 7.15 -11.95
CA LYS A 184 -10.40 6.42 -13.22
C LYS A 184 -9.25 7.03 -14.05
N ARG A 185 -8.67 6.25 -14.98
CA ARG A 185 -7.60 6.75 -15.86
C ARG A 185 -7.97 8.10 -16.47
N GLY A 186 -7.18 9.13 -16.18
CA GLY A 186 -7.36 10.51 -16.70
C GLY A 186 -8.21 11.43 -15.82
N ASN A 187 -8.82 10.97 -14.72
CA ASN A 187 -9.57 11.83 -13.81
C ASN A 187 -9.06 11.67 -12.38
N ALA A 188 -8.15 12.56 -11.97
CA ALA A 188 -7.54 12.54 -10.63
C ALA A 188 -8.42 13.15 -9.52
N LYS A 189 -9.64 13.63 -9.87
CA LYS A 189 -10.50 14.42 -8.98
C LYS A 189 -11.57 13.57 -8.25
N GLU A 190 -11.24 12.37 -7.82
CA GLU A 190 -12.17 11.52 -7.08
C GLU A 190 -11.65 11.26 -5.65
N PRO A 191 -12.55 11.09 -4.66
CA PRO A 191 -12.15 10.94 -3.26
C PRO A 191 -11.46 9.61 -2.93
N PHE A 192 -11.72 8.55 -3.69
CA PHE A 192 -11.14 7.23 -3.44
C PHE A 192 -10.15 6.83 -4.52
N ARG A 193 -9.16 6.06 -4.11
CA ARG A 193 -8.21 5.37 -4.97
C ARG A 193 -8.22 3.90 -4.62
N VAL A 194 -8.31 3.06 -5.63
CA VAL A 194 -8.19 1.60 -5.48
C VAL A 194 -6.88 1.16 -6.10
N ASP A 195 -6.02 0.58 -5.27
CA ASP A 195 -4.73 0.02 -5.65
C ASP A 195 -4.73 -1.49 -5.40
N GLU A 196 -3.82 -2.21 -6.02
CA GLU A 196 -3.61 -3.63 -5.81
C GLU A 196 -2.49 -3.84 -4.81
N ARG A 197 -2.78 -4.52 -3.69
CA ARG A 197 -1.76 -5.02 -2.77
C ARG A 197 -1.42 -6.44 -3.14
N VAL A 198 -0.17 -6.67 -3.51
CA VAL A 198 0.35 -8.01 -3.81
C VAL A 198 0.98 -8.58 -2.53
N THR A 199 0.41 -9.66 -2.02
CA THR A 199 0.98 -10.40 -0.88
C THR A 199 1.54 -11.71 -1.40
N ARG A 200 2.85 -11.91 -1.25
CA ARG A 200 3.55 -13.13 -1.64
C ARG A 200 3.90 -13.95 -0.43
N SER A 201 3.83 -15.28 -0.56
CA SER A 201 4.41 -16.20 0.40
C SER A 201 5.56 -16.98 -0.23
N PHE A 202 6.60 -17.20 0.56
CA PHE A 202 7.86 -17.80 0.12
C PHE A 202 8.12 -19.08 0.86
N VAL A 203 8.74 -20.02 0.17
CA VAL A 203 9.20 -21.31 0.69
C VAL A 203 10.61 -21.57 0.18
N LEU A 204 11.38 -22.38 0.90
CA LEU A 204 12.67 -22.86 0.40
C LEU A 204 12.45 -23.74 -0.82
N SER A 205 13.28 -23.54 -1.85
CA SER A 205 13.42 -24.50 -2.93
C SER A 205 14.25 -25.71 -2.44
N PRO A 206 14.32 -26.81 -3.20
CA PRO A 206 15.24 -27.91 -2.90
C PRO A 206 16.70 -27.45 -2.77
N SER A 207 17.14 -26.53 -3.63
CA SER A 207 18.49 -25.92 -3.55
C SER A 207 18.65 -25.05 -2.31
N GLY A 208 17.60 -24.32 -1.93
CA GLY A 208 17.59 -23.53 -0.69
C GLY A 208 17.67 -24.38 0.57
N THR A 209 17.00 -25.52 0.60
CA THR A 209 17.10 -26.47 1.71
C THR A 209 18.54 -26.99 1.86
N MET A 210 19.18 -27.37 0.75
CA MET A 210 20.59 -27.79 0.77
C MET A 210 21.53 -26.66 1.20
N ALA A 211 21.23 -25.41 0.80
CA ALA A 211 22.01 -24.25 1.21
C ALA A 211 21.88 -24.00 2.73
N VAL A 212 20.69 -24.11 3.29
CA VAL A 212 20.47 -24.00 4.75
C VAL A 212 21.21 -25.09 5.52
N GLU A 213 21.15 -26.34 5.06
CA GLU A 213 21.89 -27.44 5.67
C GLU A 213 23.39 -27.19 5.68
N GLN A 214 23.96 -26.73 4.56
CA GLN A 214 25.39 -26.40 4.48
C GLN A 214 25.77 -25.22 5.38
N LEU A 215 24.97 -24.15 5.39
CA LEU A 215 25.17 -22.99 6.28
C LEU A 215 25.13 -23.41 7.75
N THR A 216 24.23 -24.30 8.12
CA THR A 216 24.12 -24.84 9.48
C THR A 216 25.33 -25.70 9.84
N ASN A 217 25.81 -26.59 8.94
CA ASN A 217 26.94 -27.45 9.14
C ASN A 217 28.29 -26.72 9.17
N GLN A 218 28.43 -25.63 8.43
CA GLN A 218 29.65 -24.80 8.44
C GLN A 218 29.79 -24.00 9.74
N GLY A 219 28.77 -24.04 10.61
CA GLY A 219 28.59 -23.14 11.75
C GLY A 219 28.32 -21.73 11.23
N LEU A 220 27.40 -21.03 11.82
CA LEU A 220 27.18 -19.59 11.54
C LEU A 220 28.47 -18.83 11.89
N VAL A 221 29.41 -18.78 10.94
CA VAL A 221 30.58 -17.92 11.07
C VAL A 221 30.06 -16.51 10.79
N GLU A 222 29.79 -15.79 11.84
CA GLU A 222 29.49 -14.37 11.77
C GLU A 222 30.61 -13.70 10.97
N GLU A 223 30.32 -13.33 9.72
CA GLU A 223 31.28 -12.58 8.89
C GLU A 223 31.45 -11.18 9.49
N VAL A 224 32.59 -10.94 10.10
CA VAL A 224 32.91 -9.64 10.67
C VAL A 224 33.51 -8.77 9.58
N SER A 225 32.82 -7.71 9.22
CA SER A 225 33.28 -6.72 8.24
C SER A 225 34.30 -5.73 8.83
N GLN A 226 34.32 -5.56 10.15
CA GLN A 226 35.27 -4.69 10.85
C GLN A 226 35.67 -5.30 12.20
N LEU A 227 36.95 -5.16 12.54
CA LEU A 227 37.47 -5.51 13.86
C LEU A 227 37.00 -4.45 14.88
N SER A 228 36.11 -4.82 15.82
CA SER A 228 35.80 -3.96 16.94
C SER A 228 36.84 -4.10 18.07
N PRO A 229 37.03 -3.07 18.92
CA PRO A 229 37.93 -3.17 20.06
C PRO A 229 37.60 -4.31 21.03
N GLU A 230 36.33 -4.71 21.09
CA GLU A 230 35.84 -5.80 21.93
C GLU A 230 36.29 -7.17 21.39
N LEU A 231 36.16 -7.38 20.07
CA LEU A 231 36.63 -8.57 19.39
C LEU A 231 38.16 -8.78 19.51
N LEU A 232 38.91 -7.69 19.64
CA LEU A 232 40.35 -7.74 19.86
C LEU A 232 40.70 -8.09 21.30
N LYS A 233 39.89 -7.63 22.28
CA LYS A 233 40.13 -7.88 23.71
C LYS A 233 39.83 -9.27 24.14
N ASP A 234 38.75 -9.88 23.64
CA ASP A 234 38.32 -11.24 24.03
C ASP A 234 38.94 -12.35 23.18
N GLY A 235 39.67 -12.00 22.11
CA GLY A 235 40.34 -12.96 21.22
C GLY A 235 39.40 -13.72 20.30
N SER A 236 38.10 -13.41 20.30
CA SER A 236 37.06 -14.11 19.51
C SER A 236 37.22 -13.87 17.97
N TRP A 237 38.01 -12.89 17.58
CA TRP A 237 38.36 -12.64 16.18
C TRP A 237 39.01 -13.84 15.49
N ARG A 238 39.66 -14.72 16.24
CA ARG A 238 40.32 -15.93 15.71
C ARG A 238 39.33 -16.97 15.21
N GLN A 239 38.09 -16.92 15.66
CA GLN A 239 37.01 -17.86 15.31
C GLN A 239 36.06 -17.26 14.25
N LYS A 240 36.27 -16.01 13.84
CA LYS A 240 35.42 -15.32 12.92
C LYS A 240 36.04 -15.25 11.52
N ARG A 241 35.22 -15.37 10.48
CA ARG A 241 35.64 -15.26 9.06
C ARG A 241 35.60 -13.80 8.64
N PHE A 242 36.73 -13.27 8.17
CA PHE A 242 36.81 -11.92 7.65
C PHE A 242 36.43 -11.88 6.17
N ARG A 243 35.67 -10.88 5.79
CA ARG A 243 35.30 -10.63 4.39
C ARG A 243 36.54 -10.36 3.55
N LYS A 244 36.71 -11.11 2.47
CA LYS A 244 37.79 -10.83 1.50
C LYS A 244 37.47 -9.56 0.75
N TYR A 245 38.29 -8.53 0.92
CA TYR A 245 38.26 -7.31 0.11
C TYR A 245 39.04 -7.52 -1.17
N THR A 246 38.39 -7.40 -2.31
CA THR A 246 39.07 -7.30 -3.60
C THR A 246 39.25 -5.81 -3.90
N ILE A 247 40.43 -5.26 -3.69
CA ILE A 247 40.77 -3.88 -4.05
C ILE A 247 41.06 -3.85 -5.55
N SER A 248 40.09 -3.38 -6.36
CA SER A 248 40.37 -3.02 -7.76
C SER A 248 40.95 -1.60 -7.78
N LEU A 249 42.26 -1.49 -7.79
CA LEU A 249 42.94 -0.23 -8.05
C LEU A 249 42.71 0.16 -9.51
N ARG A 250 41.75 1.06 -9.77
CA ARG A 250 41.73 1.79 -11.04
C ARG A 250 42.87 2.82 -10.99
N ALA A 251 43.90 2.58 -11.75
CA ALA A 251 44.94 3.59 -11.98
C ALA A 251 44.33 4.87 -12.56
N PRO A 252 44.63 6.06 -12.02
CA PRO A 252 44.16 7.30 -12.61
C PRO A 252 44.76 7.40 -14.03
N ARG A 253 43.88 7.62 -15.03
CA ARG A 253 44.35 8.02 -16.36
C ARG A 253 44.92 9.42 -16.22
N VAL A 254 46.27 9.51 -16.35
CA VAL A 254 46.94 10.78 -16.58
C VAL A 254 46.69 11.10 -18.06
N GLY A 255 45.91 12.14 -18.32
CA GLY A 255 45.74 12.79 -19.61
C GLY A 255 46.45 14.12 -19.58
#